data_c58662bf5e18f15750fcfc1aec79a7cd
#
_entry.id   c58662bf5e18f15750fcfc1aec79a7cd
#
_cell.length_a   1.000
_cell.length_b   1.000
_cell.length_c   1.000
_cell.angle_alpha   90.00
_cell.angle_beta   90.00
_cell.angle_gamma   90.00
#
_symmetry.space_group_name_H-M   'P 1'
#
loop_
_entity.id
_entity.type
_entity.pdbx_description
1 polymer ?
#
loop_
_entity_poly.entity_id
_entity_poly.type
_entity_poly.pdbx_seq_one_letter_code
_entity_poly.pdbx_strand_id
1 'polypeptide(L)'
;MKGFALALPLFGNPAFAQDASAGPAGGVYNLLVGTYTGSGSDGIYVYRFDTDSGRVSPVSSAKAENPSYLVASRDGRHVYAVNELPGDAGPASVRGGVSAFDFDAKTGALKFVNRVSAQGNDPCYLSLSPDGRYLVVANYSVASDPGGSFSVFPVEATGALGAAVLNVHHEGTGPVKGRQDGAHVHSIVFSPDGKYLFVQDLGADKLYSYRYTPDGSRGLIGPTESRYTLAKAGSGPRHLVFGANGRFAYVTNELNASVDVYRYDDGRLAHVETVPMTAPGF
;
A
#
# COMPACT_ATOMS: atom_id res chain seq x y z
N MET A 1 18.93 -7.70 10.66
CA MET A 1 18.13 -6.49 10.94
C MET A 1 16.76 -6.92 11.39
N LYS A 2 16.30 -6.47 12.55
CA LYS A 2 14.97 -6.84 13.06
C LYS A 2 13.94 -6.00 12.30
N GLY A 3 13.13 -6.64 11.43
CA GLY A 3 12.07 -5.97 10.70
C GLY A 3 10.99 -5.46 11.65
N PHE A 4 10.70 -4.18 11.62
CA PHE A 4 9.54 -3.61 12.27
C PHE A 4 8.30 -3.86 11.41
N ALA A 5 7.32 -4.57 11.95
CA ALA A 5 6.00 -4.68 11.35
C ALA A 5 5.28 -3.34 11.47
N LEU A 6 4.76 -2.81 10.37
CA LEU A 6 3.90 -1.63 10.40
C LEU A 6 2.50 -2.09 10.81
N ALA A 7 2.09 -1.75 12.02
CA ALA A 7 0.72 -1.94 12.47
C ALA A 7 -0.12 -0.75 11.96
N LEU A 8 -1.09 -1.00 11.09
CA LEU A 8 -2.10 0.00 10.73
C LEU A 8 -3.36 -0.26 11.56
N PRO A 9 -3.81 0.71 12.37
CA PRO A 9 -5.14 0.63 12.94
C PRO A 9 -6.16 0.65 11.81
N LEU A 10 -7.20 -0.17 11.90
CA LEU A 10 -8.38 -0.10 11.06
C LEU A 10 -9.15 1.21 11.33
N PHE A 11 -8.58 2.33 10.91
CA PHE A 11 -9.36 3.53 10.71
C PHE A 11 -9.94 3.43 9.31
N GLY A 12 -11.26 3.39 9.24
CA GLY A 12 -11.94 3.58 7.98
C GLY A 12 -11.36 4.82 7.31
N ASN A 13 -10.89 4.67 6.09
CA ASN A 13 -10.41 5.79 5.29
C ASN A 13 -11.51 6.87 5.31
N PRO A 14 -11.31 8.05 5.89
CA PRO A 14 -12.33 9.08 5.88
C PRO A 14 -12.37 9.68 4.48
N ALA A 15 -13.15 9.05 3.63
CA ALA A 15 -13.53 9.65 2.36
C ALA A 15 -14.69 10.63 2.56
N PHE A 16 -14.64 11.43 3.60
CA PHE A 16 -15.44 12.66 3.79
C PHE A 16 -14.90 13.36 5.05
N ALA A 17 -14.65 14.65 4.94
CA ALA A 17 -14.26 15.49 6.05
C ALA A 17 -15.28 15.35 7.20
N GLN A 18 -14.96 14.54 8.19
CA GLN A 18 -15.56 14.68 9.51
C GLN A 18 -14.67 15.63 10.31
N ASP A 19 -15.32 16.51 11.03
CA ASP A 19 -14.69 17.50 11.92
C ASP A 19 -13.49 16.91 12.66
N ALA A 20 -12.32 17.46 12.38
CA ALA A 20 -11.05 17.04 12.99
C ALA A 20 -10.94 17.44 14.48
N SER A 21 -12.04 17.75 15.15
CA SER A 21 -12.05 18.23 16.54
C SER A 21 -12.36 17.18 17.60
N ALA A 22 -12.79 15.97 17.21
CA ALA A 22 -12.91 14.84 18.13
C ALA A 22 -12.03 13.69 17.62
N GLY A 23 -10.96 13.37 18.33
CA GLY A 23 -10.29 12.07 18.17
C GLY A 23 -11.32 10.94 18.28
N PRO A 24 -11.04 9.73 17.75
CA PRO A 24 -11.97 8.62 17.89
C PRO A 24 -12.31 8.46 19.37
N ALA A 25 -13.62 8.38 19.68
CA ALA A 25 -14.07 8.06 21.03
C ALA A 25 -13.35 6.81 21.50
N GLY A 26 -12.90 6.78 22.75
CA GLY A 26 -12.24 5.62 23.35
C GLY A 26 -13.01 4.34 23.07
N GLY A 27 -12.28 3.27 22.74
CA GLY A 27 -12.92 2.02 22.37
C GLY A 27 -11.92 0.89 22.10
N VAL A 28 -12.46 -0.30 21.91
CA VAL A 28 -11.69 -1.51 21.59
C VAL A 28 -11.74 -1.78 20.10
N TYR A 29 -10.58 -1.81 19.47
CA TYR A 29 -10.41 -2.03 18.03
C TYR A 29 -9.73 -3.37 17.75
N ASN A 30 -9.95 -3.91 16.55
CA ASN A 30 -9.12 -4.98 16.02
C ASN A 30 -7.84 -4.36 15.44
N LEU A 31 -6.69 -4.84 15.90
CA LEU A 31 -5.39 -4.51 15.36
C LEU A 31 -4.87 -5.72 14.59
N LEU A 32 -4.69 -5.58 13.27
CA LEU A 32 -4.12 -6.61 12.44
C LEU A 32 -2.65 -6.29 12.18
N VAL A 33 -1.80 -7.31 12.36
CA VAL A 33 -0.35 -7.19 12.19
C VAL A 33 0.13 -8.25 11.22
N GLY A 34 0.67 -7.82 10.09
CA GLY A 34 1.37 -8.67 9.14
C GLY A 34 2.86 -8.74 9.45
N THR A 35 3.49 -9.85 9.13
CA THR A 35 4.90 -10.10 9.46
C THR A 35 5.64 -10.81 8.34
N TYR A 36 6.98 -10.79 8.38
CA TYR A 36 7.79 -11.74 7.63
C TYR A 36 7.82 -13.09 8.36
N THR A 37 7.73 -14.19 7.60
CA THR A 37 7.52 -15.54 8.17
C THR A 37 8.78 -16.40 8.29
N GLY A 38 9.94 -15.91 7.82
CA GLY A 38 11.21 -16.64 7.83
C GLY A 38 11.75 -17.04 9.20
N SER A 39 11.13 -16.57 10.31
CA SER A 39 11.53 -16.88 11.69
C SER A 39 10.46 -17.65 12.46
N GLY A 40 9.57 -18.37 11.77
CA GLY A 40 8.54 -19.21 12.38
C GLY A 40 7.25 -18.47 12.77
N SER A 41 7.03 -17.25 12.24
CA SER A 41 5.75 -16.54 12.37
C SER A 41 4.66 -17.21 11.53
N ASP A 42 3.40 -17.21 12.01
CA ASP A 42 2.24 -17.64 11.23
C ASP A 42 1.91 -16.70 10.06
N GLY A 43 2.25 -15.41 10.21
CA GLY A 43 2.05 -14.39 9.18
C GLY A 43 1.15 -13.26 9.67
N ILE A 44 -0.15 -13.46 9.80
CA ILE A 44 -1.09 -12.42 10.23
C ILE A 44 -1.53 -12.69 11.66
N TYR A 45 -1.44 -11.66 12.51
CA TYR A 45 -1.92 -11.71 13.90
C TYR A 45 -3.02 -10.68 14.11
N VAL A 46 -4.03 -11.06 14.90
CA VAL A 46 -5.13 -10.18 15.30
C VAL A 46 -5.08 -9.97 16.80
N TYR A 47 -5.14 -8.70 17.19
CA TYR A 47 -5.19 -8.27 18.59
C TYR A 47 -6.43 -7.42 18.85
N ARG A 48 -6.85 -7.36 20.10
CA ARG A 48 -7.73 -6.30 20.62
C ARG A 48 -6.84 -5.18 21.15
N PHE A 49 -7.09 -3.98 20.65
CA PHE A 49 -6.42 -2.76 21.09
C PHE A 49 -7.42 -1.84 21.77
N ASP A 50 -7.20 -1.61 23.05
CA ASP A 50 -7.98 -0.69 23.88
C ASP A 50 -7.30 0.69 23.84
N THR A 51 -7.96 1.67 23.23
CA THR A 51 -7.38 3.01 23.05
C THR A 51 -7.32 3.83 24.33
N ASP A 52 -8.13 3.51 25.34
CA ASP A 52 -8.14 4.24 26.61
C ASP A 52 -6.97 3.83 27.50
N SER A 53 -6.67 2.55 27.53
CA SER A 53 -5.59 1.99 28.36
C SER A 53 -4.28 1.74 27.59
N GLY A 54 -4.30 1.78 26.25
CA GLY A 54 -3.18 1.38 25.40
C GLY A 54 -2.91 -0.13 25.40
N ARG A 55 -3.76 -0.93 26.04
CA ARG A 55 -3.58 -2.37 26.18
C ARG A 55 -3.82 -3.10 24.86
N VAL A 56 -2.90 -4.02 24.53
CA VAL A 56 -2.99 -4.94 23.38
C VAL A 56 -3.13 -6.37 23.91
N SER A 57 -4.13 -7.10 23.43
CA SER A 57 -4.37 -8.50 23.83
C SER A 57 -4.50 -9.38 22.57
N PRO A 58 -3.78 -10.54 22.49
CA PRO A 58 -3.85 -11.42 21.34
C PRO A 58 -5.25 -12.07 21.23
N VAL A 59 -5.70 -12.28 19.99
CA VAL A 59 -7.00 -12.87 19.68
C VAL A 59 -6.85 -14.11 18.82
N SER A 60 -6.21 -13.97 17.65
CA SER A 60 -6.05 -15.06 16.68
C SER A 60 -4.82 -14.84 15.80
N SER A 61 -4.48 -15.86 15.02
CA SER A 61 -3.53 -15.77 13.91
C SER A 61 -4.07 -16.47 12.67
N ALA A 62 -3.54 -16.11 11.51
CA ALA A 62 -3.78 -16.81 10.26
C ALA A 62 -2.48 -17.00 9.49
N LYS A 63 -2.33 -18.18 8.88
CA LYS A 63 -1.16 -18.49 8.05
C LYS A 63 -1.19 -17.73 6.74
N ALA A 64 -0.12 -16.98 6.49
CA ALA A 64 0.17 -16.30 5.23
C ALA A 64 1.68 -16.15 5.10
N GLU A 65 2.22 -16.31 3.90
CA GLU A 65 3.66 -16.12 3.66
C GLU A 65 3.96 -14.63 3.49
N ASN A 66 4.87 -14.10 4.31
CA ASN A 66 5.34 -12.71 4.27
C ASN A 66 4.24 -11.67 4.01
N PRO A 67 3.15 -11.64 4.79
CA PRO A 67 2.10 -10.63 4.64
C PRO A 67 2.57 -9.28 5.22
N SER A 68 3.57 -8.68 4.58
CA SER A 68 4.24 -7.47 5.07
C SER A 68 3.35 -6.22 5.03
N TYR A 69 2.28 -6.24 4.21
CA TYR A 69 1.30 -5.17 4.14
C TYR A 69 -0.13 -5.72 4.05
N LEU A 70 -1.05 -5.07 4.75
CA LEU A 70 -2.46 -5.47 4.86
C LEU A 70 -3.39 -4.28 4.58
N VAL A 71 -4.56 -4.57 3.99
CA VAL A 71 -5.66 -3.61 3.91
C VAL A 71 -6.98 -4.31 4.21
N ALA A 72 -7.86 -3.66 4.97
CA ALA A 72 -9.20 -4.15 5.21
C ALA A 72 -10.22 -3.50 4.27
N SER A 73 -11.26 -4.24 3.90
CA SER A 73 -12.42 -3.69 3.20
C SER A 73 -13.13 -2.65 4.09
N ARG A 74 -13.84 -1.70 3.45
CA ARG A 74 -14.56 -0.63 4.19
C ARG A 74 -15.62 -1.16 5.14
N ASP A 75 -16.25 -2.27 4.80
CA ASP A 75 -17.27 -2.92 5.62
C ASP A 75 -16.67 -3.80 6.74
N GLY A 76 -15.33 -3.91 6.78
CA GLY A 76 -14.59 -4.68 7.78
C GLY A 76 -14.77 -6.19 7.68
N ARG A 77 -15.30 -6.71 6.57
CA ARG A 77 -15.57 -8.15 6.38
C ARG A 77 -14.45 -8.90 5.68
N HIS A 78 -13.55 -8.20 5.01
CA HIS A 78 -12.45 -8.81 4.26
C HIS A 78 -11.12 -8.12 4.59
N VAL A 79 -10.05 -8.90 4.55
CA VAL A 79 -8.68 -8.45 4.68
C VAL A 79 -7.89 -8.98 3.50
N TYR A 80 -7.11 -8.11 2.89
CA TYR A 80 -6.19 -8.45 1.80
C TYR A 80 -4.76 -8.25 2.29
N ALA A 81 -3.89 -9.19 1.93
CA ALA A 81 -2.50 -9.21 2.33
C ALA A 81 -1.61 -9.43 1.11
N VAL A 82 -0.51 -8.70 0.97
CA VAL A 82 0.56 -9.10 0.06
C VAL A 82 1.18 -10.41 0.55
N ASN A 83 1.75 -11.17 -0.37
CA ASN A 83 2.73 -12.20 -0.07
C ASN A 83 4.05 -11.75 -0.70
N GLU A 84 4.85 -11.00 0.06
CA GLU A 84 6.10 -10.39 -0.40
C GLU A 84 7.18 -11.45 -0.58
N LEU A 85 7.19 -12.02 -1.79
CA LEU A 85 8.11 -13.07 -2.19
C LEU A 85 8.80 -12.69 -3.50
N PRO A 86 10.10 -12.98 -3.63
CA PRO A 86 10.84 -12.73 -4.86
C PRO A 86 10.33 -13.62 -6.00
N GLY A 87 10.35 -13.11 -7.24
CA GLY A 87 9.85 -13.80 -8.41
C GLY A 87 10.68 -15.00 -8.85
N ASP A 88 11.92 -15.05 -8.45
CA ASP A 88 12.90 -16.05 -8.89
C ASP A 88 12.90 -17.33 -8.04
N ALA A 89 12.14 -17.35 -6.95
CA ALA A 89 12.13 -18.42 -5.97
C ALA A 89 11.14 -19.55 -6.33
N GLY A 90 11.29 -20.20 -7.49
CA GLY A 90 10.56 -21.42 -7.79
C GLY A 90 9.40 -21.29 -8.80
N PRO A 91 8.48 -22.27 -8.85
CA PRO A 91 7.38 -22.28 -9.83
C PRO A 91 6.49 -21.04 -9.71
N ALA A 92 5.82 -20.66 -10.78
CA ALA A 92 4.94 -19.47 -10.86
C ALA A 92 3.86 -19.41 -9.76
N SER A 93 3.51 -20.54 -9.16
CA SER A 93 2.58 -20.66 -8.03
C SER A 93 3.13 -20.17 -6.68
N VAL A 94 4.44 -19.94 -6.58
CA VAL A 94 5.13 -19.54 -5.33
C VAL A 94 5.67 -18.12 -5.39
N ARG A 95 5.54 -17.44 -6.53
CA ARG A 95 5.95 -16.03 -6.70
C ARG A 95 5.09 -15.10 -5.89
N GLY A 96 5.50 -13.84 -5.80
CA GLY A 96 4.75 -12.79 -5.13
C GLY A 96 3.25 -12.87 -5.42
N GLY A 97 2.44 -12.76 -4.40
CA GLY A 97 1.00 -12.95 -4.48
C GLY A 97 0.22 -11.97 -3.64
N VAL A 98 -1.09 -12.09 -3.74
CA VAL A 98 -2.03 -11.39 -2.89
C VAL A 98 -3.07 -12.37 -2.39
N SER A 99 -3.24 -12.42 -1.08
CA SER A 99 -4.20 -13.30 -0.40
C SER A 99 -5.39 -12.50 0.10
N ALA A 100 -6.58 -13.07 -0.06
CA ALA A 100 -7.84 -12.56 0.47
C ALA A 100 -8.31 -13.44 1.64
N PHE A 101 -8.86 -12.80 2.67
CA PHE A 101 -9.43 -13.45 3.86
C PHE A 101 -10.78 -12.86 4.20
N ASP A 102 -11.72 -13.72 4.59
CA ASP A 102 -12.90 -13.28 5.35
C ASP A 102 -12.47 -12.92 6.77
N PHE A 103 -13.02 -11.84 7.30
CA PHE A 103 -12.72 -11.37 8.64
C PHE A 103 -14.00 -11.21 9.46
N ASP A 104 -14.06 -11.91 10.58
CA ASP A 104 -15.11 -11.71 11.58
C ASP A 104 -14.62 -10.72 12.66
N ALA A 105 -15.07 -9.49 12.57
CA ALA A 105 -14.67 -8.43 13.51
C ALA A 105 -15.08 -8.70 14.97
N LYS A 106 -16.08 -9.57 15.22
CA LYS A 106 -16.53 -9.91 16.58
C LYS A 106 -15.58 -10.91 17.24
N THR A 107 -15.23 -11.95 16.52
CA THR A 107 -14.34 -13.03 17.02
C THR A 107 -12.86 -12.76 16.75
N GLY A 108 -12.55 -11.90 15.77
CA GLY A 108 -11.21 -11.68 15.25
C GLY A 108 -10.72 -12.79 14.32
N ALA A 109 -11.58 -13.71 13.91
CA ALA A 109 -11.20 -14.83 13.05
C ALA A 109 -10.92 -14.37 11.62
N LEU A 110 -9.85 -14.90 11.03
CA LEU A 110 -9.49 -14.78 9.62
C LEU A 110 -9.65 -16.15 8.95
N LYS A 111 -10.38 -16.18 7.84
CA LYS A 111 -10.56 -17.38 7.01
C LYS A 111 -10.03 -17.10 5.61
N PHE A 112 -9.07 -17.89 5.16
CA PHE A 112 -8.52 -17.78 3.81
C PHE A 112 -9.62 -18.00 2.75
N VAL A 113 -9.68 -17.10 1.77
CA VAL A 113 -10.62 -17.16 0.63
C VAL A 113 -9.86 -17.63 -0.60
N ASN A 114 -8.95 -16.84 -1.12
CA ASN A 114 -8.10 -17.21 -2.26
C ASN A 114 -6.78 -16.43 -2.29
N ARG A 115 -5.89 -16.84 -3.17
CA ARG A 115 -4.64 -16.15 -3.49
C ARG A 115 -4.52 -16.03 -5.01
N VAL A 116 -4.08 -14.88 -5.48
CA VAL A 116 -3.74 -14.63 -6.89
C VAL A 116 -2.27 -14.22 -7.02
N SER A 117 -1.68 -14.43 -8.20
CA SER A 117 -0.34 -13.90 -8.50
C SER A 117 -0.39 -12.37 -8.54
N ALA A 118 0.59 -11.69 -7.91
CA ALA A 118 0.71 -10.24 -7.94
C ALA A 118 1.09 -9.69 -9.32
N GLN A 119 1.41 -10.55 -10.29
CA GLN A 119 1.89 -10.22 -11.63
C GLN A 119 3.20 -9.40 -11.65
N GLY A 120 3.93 -9.43 -10.55
CA GLY A 120 5.22 -8.79 -10.33
C GLY A 120 5.89 -9.42 -9.10
N ASN A 121 7.09 -8.98 -8.77
CA ASN A 121 7.89 -9.52 -7.69
C ASN A 121 7.88 -8.61 -6.48
N ASP A 122 8.05 -9.22 -5.29
CA ASP A 122 8.11 -8.51 -4.01
C ASP A 122 6.93 -7.52 -3.84
N PRO A 123 5.66 -8.00 -3.93
CA PRO A 123 4.51 -7.12 -3.69
C PRO A 123 4.57 -6.59 -2.27
N CYS A 124 4.65 -5.26 -2.10
CA CYS A 124 4.94 -4.63 -0.82
C CYS A 124 3.88 -3.65 -0.32
N TYR A 125 2.86 -3.36 -1.14
CA TYR A 125 1.80 -2.42 -0.78
C TYR A 125 0.47 -2.74 -1.47
N LEU A 126 -0.64 -2.41 -0.81
CA LEU A 126 -2.00 -2.59 -1.30
C LEU A 126 -2.84 -1.33 -1.09
N SER A 127 -3.72 -1.04 -2.04
CA SER A 127 -4.81 -0.07 -1.84
C SER A 127 -6.11 -0.57 -2.45
N LEU A 128 -7.21 -0.44 -1.70
CA LEU A 128 -8.55 -0.62 -2.27
C LEU A 128 -9.00 0.64 -2.97
N SER A 129 -9.64 0.47 -4.12
CA SER A 129 -10.28 1.58 -4.81
C SER A 129 -11.36 2.24 -3.94
N PRO A 130 -11.68 3.52 -4.17
CA PRO A 130 -12.67 4.25 -3.37
C PRO A 130 -14.05 3.58 -3.32
N ASP A 131 -14.43 2.87 -4.37
CA ASP A 131 -15.69 2.11 -4.47
C ASP A 131 -15.58 0.64 -4.00
N GLY A 132 -14.38 0.21 -3.59
CA GLY A 132 -14.10 -1.14 -3.10
C GLY A 132 -14.10 -2.23 -4.15
N ARG A 133 -14.27 -1.89 -5.45
CA ARG A 133 -14.37 -2.87 -6.53
C ARG A 133 -13.04 -3.40 -7.04
N TYR A 134 -11.95 -2.71 -6.73
CA TYR A 134 -10.62 -3.09 -7.19
C TYR A 134 -9.60 -2.99 -6.07
N LEU A 135 -8.66 -3.92 -6.07
CA LEU A 135 -7.45 -3.90 -5.28
C LEU A 135 -6.28 -3.57 -6.20
N VAL A 136 -5.46 -2.57 -5.83
CA VAL A 136 -4.23 -2.21 -6.55
C VAL A 136 -3.03 -2.63 -5.71
N VAL A 137 -2.05 -3.26 -6.35
CA VAL A 137 -0.89 -3.89 -5.70
C VAL A 137 0.38 -3.29 -6.26
N ALA A 138 1.26 -2.77 -5.40
CA ALA A 138 2.60 -2.34 -5.76
C ALA A 138 3.57 -3.51 -5.70
N ASN A 139 4.36 -3.69 -6.75
CA ASN A 139 5.42 -4.69 -6.86
C ASN A 139 6.77 -3.96 -6.87
N TYR A 140 7.61 -4.24 -5.87
CA TYR A 140 8.88 -3.55 -5.70
C TYR A 140 9.91 -3.93 -6.75
N SER A 141 10.03 -5.23 -7.05
CA SER A 141 11.00 -5.73 -8.02
C SER A 141 10.34 -6.05 -9.36
N VAL A 142 10.98 -5.59 -10.42
CA VAL A 142 10.56 -5.81 -11.81
C VAL A 142 11.60 -6.59 -12.61
N ALA A 143 12.63 -7.11 -11.94
CA ALA A 143 13.83 -7.71 -12.54
C ALA A 143 13.55 -8.96 -13.39
N SER A 144 12.46 -9.67 -13.14
CA SER A 144 12.00 -10.78 -14.00
C SER A 144 10.75 -10.35 -14.74
N ASP A 145 10.91 -9.90 -15.96
CA ASP A 145 9.79 -9.66 -16.87
C ASP A 145 8.89 -10.91 -16.98
N PRO A 146 7.55 -10.77 -17.05
CA PRO A 146 6.81 -9.56 -17.39
C PRO A 146 6.31 -8.77 -16.18
N GLY A 147 7.09 -8.64 -15.12
CA GLY A 147 6.67 -8.01 -13.89
C GLY A 147 6.07 -6.61 -14.09
N GLY A 148 4.83 -6.44 -13.70
CA GLY A 148 4.22 -5.13 -13.60
C GLY A 148 4.71 -4.42 -12.35
N SER A 149 5.04 -3.13 -12.46
CA SER A 149 5.35 -2.28 -11.31
C SER A 149 4.13 -2.13 -10.40
N PHE A 150 2.93 -2.17 -10.98
CA PHE A 150 1.70 -2.36 -10.22
C PHE A 150 0.63 -3.11 -11.04
N SER A 151 -0.27 -3.76 -10.33
CA SER A 151 -1.32 -4.59 -10.91
C SER A 151 -2.68 -4.28 -10.27
N VAL A 152 -3.77 -4.48 -11.01
CA VAL A 152 -5.14 -4.20 -10.56
C VAL A 152 -5.98 -5.45 -10.65
N PHE A 153 -6.64 -5.78 -9.55
CA PHE A 153 -7.47 -6.96 -9.39
C PHE A 153 -8.91 -6.58 -9.08
N PRO A 154 -9.92 -7.16 -9.74
CA PRO A 154 -11.30 -7.00 -9.32
C PRO A 154 -11.52 -7.69 -7.98
N VAL A 155 -12.30 -7.05 -7.11
CA VAL A 155 -12.81 -7.60 -5.86
C VAL A 155 -14.23 -8.09 -6.13
N GLU A 156 -14.46 -9.38 -5.97
CA GLU A 156 -15.75 -9.99 -6.16
C GLU A 156 -16.68 -9.72 -4.95
N ALA A 157 -17.99 -9.91 -5.14
CA ALA A 157 -18.98 -9.75 -4.06
C ALA A 157 -18.73 -10.68 -2.87
N THR A 158 -18.04 -11.78 -3.08
CA THR A 158 -17.59 -12.74 -2.06
C THR A 158 -16.33 -12.32 -1.30
N GLY A 159 -15.72 -11.19 -1.67
CA GLY A 159 -14.41 -10.79 -1.16
C GLY A 159 -13.22 -11.46 -1.85
N ALA A 160 -13.45 -12.41 -2.73
CA ALA A 160 -12.38 -13.05 -3.51
C ALA A 160 -11.75 -12.07 -4.50
N LEU A 161 -10.49 -12.31 -4.85
CA LEU A 161 -9.79 -11.58 -5.90
C LEU A 161 -9.92 -12.31 -7.23
N GLY A 162 -10.37 -11.61 -8.26
CA GLY A 162 -10.36 -12.11 -9.64
C GLY A 162 -8.98 -12.05 -10.28
N ALA A 163 -8.88 -12.46 -11.54
CA ALA A 163 -7.65 -12.31 -12.33
C ALA A 163 -7.30 -10.83 -12.54
N ALA A 164 -6.01 -10.52 -12.65
CA ALA A 164 -5.57 -9.14 -12.92
C ALA A 164 -6.21 -8.60 -14.21
N VAL A 165 -6.78 -7.41 -14.14
CA VAL A 165 -7.40 -6.71 -15.28
C VAL A 165 -6.48 -5.64 -15.87
N LEU A 166 -5.43 -5.28 -15.15
CA LEU A 166 -4.43 -4.31 -15.61
C LEU A 166 -3.07 -4.63 -14.97
N ASN A 167 -2.04 -4.54 -15.78
CA ASN A 167 -0.64 -4.54 -15.39
C ASN A 167 0.03 -3.30 -15.97
N VAL A 168 0.71 -2.52 -15.14
CA VAL A 168 1.44 -1.32 -15.56
C VAL A 168 2.92 -1.50 -15.24
N HIS A 169 3.76 -1.29 -16.25
CA HIS A 169 5.20 -1.31 -16.10
C HIS A 169 5.76 0.12 -16.10
N HIS A 170 6.62 0.41 -15.12
CA HIS A 170 7.38 1.66 -15.06
C HIS A 170 8.80 1.42 -15.51
N GLU A 171 9.38 2.46 -16.11
CA GLU A 171 10.78 2.51 -16.48
C GLU A 171 11.43 3.74 -15.87
N GLY A 172 12.71 3.61 -15.57
CA GLY A 172 13.51 4.71 -15.05
C GLY A 172 14.56 4.23 -14.06
N THR A 173 15.53 5.10 -13.83
CA THR A 173 16.62 4.88 -12.88
C THR A 173 16.87 6.17 -12.11
N GLY A 174 17.56 6.07 -10.98
CA GLY A 174 18.04 7.20 -10.18
C GLY A 174 19.56 7.12 -9.96
N PRO A 175 20.13 8.07 -9.23
CA PRO A 175 21.58 8.18 -9.07
C PRO A 175 22.17 7.19 -8.04
N VAL A 176 21.37 6.55 -7.19
CA VAL A 176 21.86 5.68 -6.12
C VAL A 176 22.04 4.26 -6.65
N LYS A 177 23.28 3.95 -7.04
CA LYS A 177 23.64 2.63 -7.58
C LYS A 177 23.28 1.49 -6.61
N GLY A 178 22.73 0.42 -7.15
CA GLY A 178 22.28 -0.76 -6.39
C GLY A 178 20.90 -0.59 -5.70
N ARG A 179 20.35 0.63 -5.71
CA ARG A 179 19.03 0.91 -5.14
C ARG A 179 18.08 1.56 -6.16
N GLN A 180 18.63 2.17 -7.20
CA GLN A 180 17.88 2.88 -8.23
C GLN A 180 18.35 2.47 -9.63
N ASP A 181 18.79 1.24 -9.81
CA ASP A 181 19.22 0.70 -11.11
C ASP A 181 18.01 0.37 -12.01
N GLY A 182 16.80 0.44 -11.50
CA GLY A 182 15.52 0.22 -12.19
C GLY A 182 14.37 0.85 -11.42
N ALA A 183 13.16 0.75 -11.98
CA ALA A 183 11.93 1.16 -11.30
C ALA A 183 11.63 0.25 -10.10
N HIS A 184 11.21 0.84 -8.98
CA HIS A 184 10.83 0.16 -7.73
C HIS A 184 9.61 0.82 -7.12
N VAL A 185 8.42 0.37 -7.49
CA VAL A 185 7.17 0.90 -6.94
C VAL A 185 6.99 0.41 -5.52
N HIS A 186 6.93 1.34 -4.56
CA HIS A 186 6.88 0.99 -3.15
C HIS A 186 5.52 1.22 -2.49
N SER A 187 4.74 2.17 -2.98
CA SER A 187 3.39 2.39 -2.47
C SER A 187 2.45 2.95 -3.54
N ILE A 188 1.16 2.77 -3.29
CA ILE A 188 0.08 3.20 -4.19
C ILE A 188 -1.06 3.73 -3.33
N VAL A 189 -1.49 4.97 -3.57
CA VAL A 189 -2.49 5.63 -2.73
C VAL A 189 -3.51 6.37 -3.58
N PHE A 190 -4.79 6.15 -3.32
CA PHE A 190 -5.85 6.94 -3.94
C PHE A 190 -5.92 8.34 -3.30
N SER A 191 -6.20 9.34 -4.13
CA SER A 191 -6.46 10.69 -3.66
C SER A 191 -7.70 10.76 -2.77
N PRO A 192 -7.80 11.75 -1.87
CA PRO A 192 -8.95 11.89 -0.97
C PRO A 192 -10.30 12.02 -1.67
N ASP A 193 -10.31 12.61 -2.87
CA ASP A 193 -11.50 12.74 -3.71
C ASP A 193 -11.81 11.49 -4.54
N GLY A 194 -10.96 10.45 -4.47
CA GLY A 194 -11.12 9.18 -5.16
C GLY A 194 -10.94 9.21 -6.66
N LYS A 195 -10.47 10.32 -7.24
CA LYS A 195 -10.34 10.48 -8.70
C LYS A 195 -8.98 10.09 -9.24
N TYR A 196 -7.96 10.07 -8.39
CA TYR A 196 -6.58 9.84 -8.81
C TYR A 196 -5.91 8.77 -7.98
N LEU A 197 -4.95 8.10 -8.59
CA LEU A 197 -4.07 7.12 -7.99
C LEU A 197 -2.65 7.64 -8.07
N PHE A 198 -1.98 7.76 -6.94
CA PHE A 198 -0.57 8.15 -6.84
C PHE A 198 0.29 6.92 -6.58
N VAL A 199 1.33 6.76 -7.37
CA VAL A 199 2.24 5.61 -7.34
C VAL A 199 3.66 6.11 -7.10
N GLN A 200 4.25 5.72 -5.96
CA GLN A 200 5.58 6.14 -5.55
C GLN A 200 6.61 5.15 -6.07
N ASP A 201 7.46 5.63 -6.98
CA ASP A 201 8.55 4.85 -7.57
C ASP A 201 9.89 5.29 -6.97
N LEU A 202 10.37 4.49 -6.02
CA LEU A 202 11.63 4.72 -5.32
C LEU A 202 12.82 4.69 -6.27
N GLY A 203 12.81 3.78 -7.23
CA GLY A 203 13.93 3.57 -8.14
C GLY A 203 14.09 4.66 -9.18
N ALA A 204 12.99 5.29 -9.59
CA ALA A 204 12.97 6.33 -10.61
C ALA A 204 12.88 7.76 -10.05
N ASP A 205 12.83 7.95 -8.72
CA ASP A 205 12.57 9.25 -8.05
C ASP A 205 11.31 9.96 -8.60
N LYS A 206 10.23 9.19 -8.78
CA LYS A 206 8.98 9.70 -9.37
C LYS A 206 7.76 9.39 -8.52
N LEU A 207 6.84 10.35 -8.50
CA LEU A 207 5.49 10.22 -7.99
C LEU A 207 4.56 10.24 -9.19
N TYR A 208 4.18 9.06 -9.71
CA TYR A 208 3.27 8.98 -10.84
C TYR A 208 1.85 9.31 -10.41
N SER A 209 1.09 9.92 -11.32
CA SER A 209 -0.31 10.28 -11.15
C SER A 209 -1.14 9.67 -12.28
N TYR A 210 -2.15 8.93 -11.90
CA TYR A 210 -3.09 8.28 -12.80
C TYR A 210 -4.51 8.72 -12.48
N ARG A 211 -5.34 8.88 -13.51
CA ARG A 211 -6.79 9.07 -13.34
C ARG A 211 -7.44 7.72 -13.11
N TYR A 212 -8.27 7.63 -12.09
CA TYR A 212 -9.13 6.48 -11.83
C TYR A 212 -10.51 6.73 -12.44
N THR A 213 -10.99 5.80 -13.27
CA THR A 213 -12.28 5.88 -13.96
C THR A 213 -13.04 4.58 -13.71
N PRO A 214 -13.86 4.52 -12.64
CA PRO A 214 -14.46 3.27 -12.18
C PRO A 214 -15.44 2.63 -13.17
N ASP A 215 -16.05 3.40 -14.07
CA ASP A 215 -16.93 2.89 -15.14
C ASP A 215 -16.16 2.37 -16.38
N GLY A 216 -14.84 2.53 -16.38
CA GLY A 216 -13.97 2.10 -17.48
C GLY A 216 -14.11 2.90 -18.78
N SER A 217 -14.94 3.95 -18.80
CA SER A 217 -15.26 4.71 -20.03
C SER A 217 -14.04 5.35 -20.71
N ARG A 218 -12.95 5.54 -19.96
CA ARG A 218 -11.66 6.08 -20.46
C ARG A 218 -10.48 5.17 -20.12
N GLY A 219 -10.74 3.87 -19.89
CA GLY A 219 -9.83 2.95 -19.25
C GLY A 219 -9.88 3.09 -17.71
N LEU A 220 -9.77 1.97 -17.00
CA LEU A 220 -9.90 1.92 -15.54
C LEU A 220 -8.89 2.85 -14.83
N ILE A 221 -7.64 2.81 -15.27
CA ILE A 221 -6.54 3.66 -14.82
C ILE A 221 -5.81 4.18 -16.05
N GLY A 222 -5.75 5.49 -16.19
CA GLY A 222 -5.10 6.18 -17.31
C GLY A 222 -4.14 7.28 -16.83
N PRO A 223 -3.07 7.59 -17.56
CA PRO A 223 -2.13 8.64 -17.18
C PRO A 223 -2.83 10.00 -17.12
N THR A 224 -2.40 10.87 -16.20
CA THR A 224 -2.76 12.29 -16.18
C THR A 224 -1.89 13.06 -17.19
N GLU A 225 -2.24 14.32 -17.47
CA GLU A 225 -1.41 15.18 -18.34
C GLU A 225 0.03 15.32 -17.83
N SER A 226 0.20 15.51 -16.54
CA SER A 226 1.52 15.67 -15.90
C SER A 226 2.26 14.33 -15.73
N ARG A 227 1.58 13.19 -15.88
CA ARG A 227 2.09 11.83 -15.71
C ARG A 227 2.79 11.55 -14.37
N TYR A 228 3.69 12.42 -13.93
CA TYR A 228 4.42 12.29 -12.66
C TYR A 228 4.93 13.64 -12.15
N THR A 229 5.23 13.70 -10.86
CA THR A 229 6.04 14.72 -10.20
C THR A 229 7.42 14.12 -9.90
N LEU A 230 8.49 14.87 -10.21
CA LEU A 230 9.84 14.45 -9.84
C LEU A 230 10.07 14.73 -8.36
N ALA A 231 10.56 13.73 -7.64
CA ALA A 231 11.20 13.93 -6.35
C ALA A 231 12.65 14.40 -6.56
N LYS A 232 13.31 14.83 -5.49
CA LYS A 232 14.75 15.19 -5.56
C LYS A 232 15.54 13.92 -5.92
N ALA A 233 16.49 14.05 -6.84
CA ALA A 233 17.33 12.94 -7.29
C ALA A 233 18.04 12.27 -6.10
N GLY A 234 17.91 10.95 -6.00
CA GLY A 234 18.46 10.14 -4.92
C GLY A 234 17.64 10.16 -3.63
N SER A 235 16.42 10.70 -3.63
CA SER A 235 15.58 10.68 -2.43
C SER A 235 14.88 9.34 -2.21
N GLY A 236 14.44 8.66 -3.25
CA GLY A 236 13.75 7.38 -3.18
C GLY A 236 12.39 7.49 -2.49
N PRO A 237 11.36 8.07 -3.16
CA PRO A 237 10.02 8.21 -2.58
C PRO A 237 9.42 6.84 -2.27
N ARG A 238 9.00 6.64 -1.01
CA ARG A 238 8.61 5.35 -0.49
C ARG A 238 7.11 5.24 -0.21
N HIS A 239 6.61 5.97 0.77
CA HIS A 239 5.20 5.99 1.15
C HIS A 239 4.64 7.40 1.06
N LEU A 240 3.38 7.49 0.62
CA LEU A 240 2.61 8.72 0.57
C LEU A 240 1.39 8.62 1.47
N VAL A 241 1.09 9.69 2.19
CA VAL A 241 -0.16 9.85 2.93
C VAL A 241 -0.72 11.25 2.69
N PHE A 242 -2.04 11.33 2.54
CA PHE A 242 -2.73 12.62 2.50
C PHE A 242 -3.06 13.09 3.92
N GLY A 243 -2.90 14.39 4.17
CA GLY A 243 -3.38 15.01 5.40
C GLY A 243 -4.91 14.93 5.49
N ALA A 244 -5.46 15.00 6.72
CA ALA A 244 -6.88 14.83 6.98
C ALA A 244 -7.79 15.81 6.20
N ASN A 245 -7.27 17.00 5.86
CA ASN A 245 -8.00 17.99 5.07
C ASN A 245 -7.91 17.77 3.54
N GLY A 246 -7.20 16.74 3.10
CA GLY A 246 -7.01 16.40 1.69
C GLY A 246 -6.19 17.43 0.86
N ARG A 247 -5.63 18.47 1.49
CA ARG A 247 -4.93 19.57 0.78
C ARG A 247 -3.44 19.34 0.60
N PHE A 248 -2.86 18.50 1.44
CA PHE A 248 -1.44 18.20 1.45
C PHE A 248 -1.20 16.70 1.40
N ALA A 249 -0.13 16.31 0.74
CA ALA A 249 0.43 14.97 0.75
C ALA A 249 1.84 15.01 1.36
N TYR A 250 2.16 13.98 2.13
CA TYR A 250 3.45 13.79 2.78
C TYR A 250 4.07 12.52 2.23
N VAL A 251 5.31 12.62 1.77
CA VAL A 251 6.04 11.51 1.15
C VAL A 251 7.30 11.23 1.93
N THR A 252 7.42 10.02 2.47
CA THR A 252 8.68 9.58 3.08
C THR A 252 9.66 9.18 2.00
N ASN A 253 10.89 9.68 2.09
CA ASN A 253 11.98 9.36 1.20
C ASN A 253 12.98 8.43 1.91
N GLU A 254 13.15 7.21 1.37
CA GLU A 254 13.93 6.17 2.05
C GLU A 254 15.44 6.44 1.99
N LEU A 255 15.94 6.93 0.84
CA LEU A 255 17.37 6.94 0.58
C LEU A 255 18.08 8.15 1.17
N ASN A 256 17.35 9.21 1.47
CA ASN A 256 17.91 10.43 2.07
C ASN A 256 17.31 10.78 3.44
N ALA A 257 16.49 9.88 4.01
CA ALA A 257 15.84 10.02 5.32
C ALA A 257 15.13 11.38 5.49
N SER A 258 14.21 11.71 4.58
CA SER A 258 13.43 12.94 4.61
C SER A 258 11.95 12.69 4.40
N VAL A 259 11.15 13.72 4.68
CA VAL A 259 9.73 13.81 4.29
C VAL A 259 9.56 15.00 3.38
N ASP A 260 9.04 14.77 2.19
CA ASP A 260 8.61 15.85 1.30
C ASP A 260 7.14 16.18 1.55
N VAL A 261 6.84 17.46 1.61
CA VAL A 261 5.48 18.01 1.71
C VAL A 261 5.06 18.53 0.34
N TYR A 262 3.91 18.08 -0.14
CA TYR A 262 3.33 18.53 -1.40
C TYR A 262 1.95 19.13 -1.15
N ARG A 263 1.62 20.19 -1.89
CA ARG A 263 0.24 20.64 -2.04
C ARG A 263 -0.43 19.78 -3.11
N TYR A 264 -1.58 19.23 -2.78
CA TYR A 264 -2.42 18.47 -3.71
C TYR A 264 -3.48 19.39 -4.33
N ASP A 265 -3.64 19.30 -5.65
CA ASP A 265 -4.68 19.97 -6.42
C ASP A 265 -5.01 19.16 -7.67
N ASP A 266 -6.23 18.60 -7.73
CA ASP A 266 -6.83 17.89 -8.87
C ASP A 266 -5.84 16.97 -9.63
N GLY A 267 -5.21 16.03 -8.90
CA GLY A 267 -4.26 15.03 -9.45
C GLY A 267 -2.83 15.52 -9.61
N ARG A 268 -2.50 16.73 -9.15
CA ARG A 268 -1.16 17.31 -9.20
C ARG A 268 -0.58 17.45 -7.79
N LEU A 269 0.72 17.22 -7.68
CA LEU A 269 1.50 17.42 -6.46
C LEU A 269 2.51 18.54 -6.72
N ALA A 270 2.38 19.66 -5.99
CA ALA A 270 3.33 20.76 -6.03
C ALA A 270 4.18 20.73 -4.75
N HIS A 271 5.50 20.58 -4.90
CA HIS A 271 6.43 20.53 -3.77
C HIS A 271 6.38 21.83 -2.97
N VAL A 272 6.34 21.73 -1.64
CA VAL A 272 6.31 22.83 -0.69
C VAL A 272 7.63 22.92 0.07
N GLU A 273 8.02 21.83 0.72
CA GLU A 273 9.25 21.75 1.52
C GLU A 273 9.72 20.31 1.69
N THR A 274 10.98 20.15 2.09
CA THR A 274 11.58 18.87 2.50
C THR A 274 12.04 18.99 3.95
N VAL A 275 11.57 18.08 4.80
CA VAL A 275 11.91 18.02 6.23
C VAL A 275 12.85 16.84 6.46
N PRO A 276 14.07 17.03 6.98
CA PRO A 276 14.95 15.93 7.34
C PRO A 276 14.38 15.17 8.55
N MET A 277 14.48 13.82 8.52
CA MET A 277 14.08 12.96 9.64
C MET A 277 15.23 12.64 10.59
N THR A 278 16.46 13.05 10.26
CA THR A 278 17.65 12.84 11.09
C THR A 278 18.14 14.16 11.65
N ALA A 279 18.76 14.11 12.83
CA ALA A 279 19.43 15.28 13.39
C ALA A 279 20.62 15.72 12.51
N PRO A 280 20.99 17.02 12.50
CA PRO A 280 22.20 17.47 11.82
C PRO A 280 23.43 16.69 12.29
N GLY A 281 24.19 16.11 11.35
CA GLY A 281 25.41 15.34 11.65
C GLY A 281 25.22 13.86 11.97
N PHE A 282 24.00 13.34 11.76
CA PHE A 282 23.71 11.91 11.90
C PHE A 282 24.09 11.15 10.63
#